data_498a0511ae99ac80b088c481d01e6dc3
#
_entry.id   498a0511ae99ac80b088c481d01e6dc3
#
_cell.length_a   1.000
_cell.length_b   1.000
_cell.length_c   1.000
_cell.angle_alpha   90.00
_cell.angle_beta   90.00
_cell.angle_gamma   90.00
#
_symmetry.space_group_name_H-M   'P 1'
#
loop_
_entity.id
_entity.type
_entity.pdbx_description
1 polymer ?
#
loop_
_entity_poly.entity_id
_entity_poly.type
_entity_poly.pdbx_seq_one_letter_code
_entity_poly.pdbx_strand_id
1 'polypeptide(L)'
;MAALGRMVFRGKSGKSYRFKVYPLGVRFRKISGVYIIGSRLPGTNGGHRLVPLYVGHTEDFSQPFGQHRKAREFTKQGADCVCLQSDDSEESRLAKERDLIAGLRPACND
;
A
#
# COMPACT_ATOMS: atom_id res chain seq x y z
N MET A 1 -5.48 -1.92 16.38
CA MET A 1 -4.11 -2.46 16.28
C MET A 1 -3.12 -1.37 15.91
N ALA A 2 -1.96 -1.38 16.51
CA ALA A 2 -0.93 -0.40 16.22
C ALA A 2 -0.24 -0.69 14.87
N ALA A 3 0.12 0.36 14.16
CA ALA A 3 0.88 0.23 12.94
C ALA A 3 2.28 -0.31 13.24
N LEU A 4 2.86 -1.05 12.29
CA LEU A 4 4.26 -1.49 12.37
C LEU A 4 5.22 -0.32 12.23
N GLY A 5 4.79 0.76 11.63
CA GLY A 5 5.59 1.95 11.40
C GLY A 5 4.97 2.82 10.34
N ARG A 6 5.77 3.71 9.83
CA ARG A 6 5.37 4.64 8.78
C ARG A 6 6.35 4.54 7.61
N MET A 7 5.86 4.84 6.43
CA MET A 7 6.64 4.81 5.22
C MET A 7 6.27 5.98 4.34
N VAL A 8 7.27 6.54 3.66
CA VAL A 8 7.04 7.60 2.68
C VAL A 8 7.34 7.03 1.31
N PHE A 9 6.40 7.21 0.39
CA PHE A 9 6.60 6.84 -1.01
C PHE A 9 6.52 8.08 -1.87
N ARG A 10 7.34 8.13 -2.89
CA ARG A 10 7.38 9.27 -3.80
C ARG A 10 6.74 8.90 -5.12
N GLY A 11 5.81 9.73 -5.59
CA GLY A 11 5.22 9.58 -6.90
C GLY A 11 6.13 10.10 -8.00
N LYS A 12 5.73 9.89 -9.23
CA LYS A 12 6.49 10.37 -10.38
C LYS A 12 6.58 11.91 -10.41
N SER A 13 5.57 12.58 -9.85
CA SER A 13 5.55 14.04 -9.76
C SER A 13 6.61 14.60 -8.81
N GLY A 14 7.22 13.76 -7.98
CA GLY A 14 8.12 14.19 -6.92
C GLY A 14 7.42 14.42 -5.59
N LYS A 15 6.10 14.36 -5.54
CA LYS A 15 5.35 14.48 -4.28
C LYS A 15 5.60 13.26 -3.41
N SER A 16 5.72 13.49 -2.11
CA SER A 16 5.88 12.42 -1.12
C SER A 16 4.56 12.17 -0.43
N TYR A 17 4.25 10.90 -0.22
CA TYR A 17 3.01 10.46 0.42
C TYR A 17 3.36 9.60 1.62
N ARG A 18 2.75 9.90 2.77
CA ARG A 18 3.00 9.19 4.02
C ARG A 18 1.94 8.13 4.24
N PHE A 19 2.38 6.92 4.58
CA PHE A 19 1.51 5.78 4.84
C PHE A 19 1.82 5.18 6.19
N LYS A 20 0.81 4.59 6.82
CA LYS A 20 1.00 3.74 7.99
C LYS A 20 1.09 2.30 7.51
N VAL A 21 2.02 1.53 8.07
CA VAL A 21 2.30 0.16 7.63
C VAL A 21 1.69 -0.81 8.63
N TYR A 22 0.96 -1.79 8.12
CA TYR A 22 0.32 -2.84 8.93
C TYR A 22 0.63 -4.21 8.35
N PRO A 23 0.61 -5.27 9.18
CA PRO A 23 0.68 -6.64 8.65
C PRO A 23 -0.56 -6.92 7.80
N LEU A 24 -0.41 -7.78 6.78
CA LEU A 24 -1.59 -8.28 6.07
C LEU A 24 -2.45 -9.10 7.03
N GLY A 25 -3.76 -9.09 6.81
CA GLY A 25 -4.69 -9.82 7.65
C GLY A 25 -5.27 -9.02 8.81
N VAL A 26 -4.78 -7.81 9.05
CA VAL A 26 -5.37 -6.92 10.04
C VAL A 26 -6.72 -6.43 9.53
N ARG A 27 -7.70 -6.35 10.41
CA ARG A 27 -9.00 -5.79 10.07
C ARG A 27 -8.99 -4.29 10.27
N PHE A 28 -9.60 -3.59 9.33
CA PHE A 28 -9.66 -2.14 9.36
C PHE A 28 -11.11 -1.67 9.45
N ARG A 29 -11.29 -0.43 9.85
CA ARG A 29 -12.59 0.23 9.83
C ARG A 29 -13.01 0.51 8.40
N LYS A 30 -14.28 0.81 8.21
CA LYS A 30 -14.79 1.27 6.92
C LYS A 30 -14.32 2.69 6.66
N ILE A 31 -13.15 2.82 6.09
CA ILE A 31 -12.50 4.09 5.78
C ILE A 31 -12.04 4.02 4.34
N SER A 32 -12.17 5.12 3.61
CA SER A 32 -11.65 5.21 2.25
C SER A 32 -10.20 5.68 2.22
N GLY A 33 -9.48 5.34 1.18
CA GLY A 33 -8.11 5.81 1.02
C GLY A 33 -7.33 5.11 -0.07
N VAL A 34 -6.03 5.32 -0.03
CA VAL A 34 -5.06 4.71 -0.94
C VAL A 34 -4.27 3.67 -0.16
N TYR A 35 -3.94 2.56 -0.80
CA TYR A 35 -3.15 1.52 -0.16
C TYR A 35 -2.04 1.01 -1.06
N ILE A 36 -1.01 0.47 -0.43
CA ILE A 36 0.10 -0.17 -1.12
C ILE A 36 0.32 -1.53 -0.45
N ILE A 37 0.17 -2.60 -1.24
CA ILE A 37 0.53 -3.94 -0.80
C ILE A 37 2.03 -4.09 -1.03
N GLY A 38 2.74 -4.59 -0.04
CA GLY A 38 4.17 -4.69 -0.15
C GLY A 38 4.78 -5.86 0.58
N SER A 39 6.08 -6.00 0.39
CA SER A 39 6.90 -7.00 1.07
C SER A 39 7.97 -6.27 1.86
N ARG A 40 8.08 -6.56 3.16
CA ARG A 40 9.11 -5.98 4.02
C ARG A 40 10.33 -6.89 3.98
N LEU A 41 11.46 -6.27 3.70
CA LEU A 41 12.74 -6.98 3.65
C LEU A 41 13.68 -6.39 4.70
N PRO A 42 14.61 -7.20 5.26
CA PRO A 42 15.63 -6.66 6.13
C PRO A 42 16.45 -5.62 5.38
N GLY A 43 16.65 -4.46 6.00
CA GLY A 43 17.54 -3.44 5.49
C GLY A 43 18.88 -3.51 6.18
N THR A 44 19.77 -2.60 5.83
CA THR A 44 21.04 -2.44 6.54
C THR A 44 20.80 -1.78 7.88
N ASN A 45 21.68 -2.04 8.85
CA ASN A 45 21.65 -1.40 10.18
C ASN A 45 20.34 -1.64 10.95
N GLY A 46 19.74 -2.82 10.77
CA GLY A 46 18.55 -3.19 11.53
C GLY A 46 17.24 -2.58 11.05
N GLY A 47 17.29 -1.75 10.00
CA GLY A 47 16.08 -1.19 9.41
C GLY A 47 15.36 -2.17 8.50
N HIS A 48 14.28 -1.71 7.91
CA HIS A 48 13.51 -2.48 6.94
C HIS A 48 13.39 -1.70 5.64
N ARG A 49 13.39 -2.43 4.53
CA ARG A 49 13.01 -1.90 3.23
C ARG A 49 11.64 -2.44 2.89
N LEU A 50 10.88 -1.70 2.13
CA LEU A 50 9.57 -2.14 1.69
C LEU A 50 9.55 -2.10 0.17
N VAL A 51 9.25 -3.26 -0.43
CA VAL A 51 9.11 -3.37 -1.88
C VAL A 51 7.63 -3.22 -2.19
N PRO A 52 7.22 -2.13 -2.89
CA PRO A 52 5.81 -1.96 -3.26
C PRO A 52 5.45 -2.94 -4.38
N LEU A 53 4.39 -3.71 -4.16
CA LEU A 53 3.94 -4.70 -5.13
C LEU A 53 2.69 -4.26 -5.87
N TYR A 54 1.82 -3.49 -5.22
CA TYR A 54 0.58 -3.04 -5.83
C TYR A 54 0.08 -1.77 -5.15
N VAL A 55 -0.32 -0.79 -5.93
CA VAL A 55 -0.96 0.43 -5.46
C VAL A 55 -2.42 0.40 -5.88
N GLY A 56 -3.32 0.66 -4.95
CA GLY A 56 -4.74 0.73 -5.23
C GLY A 56 -5.42 1.79 -4.40
N HIS A 57 -6.71 1.93 -4.62
CA HIS A 57 -7.56 2.79 -3.80
C HIS A 57 -8.85 2.05 -3.49
N THR A 58 -9.51 2.46 -2.43
CA THR A 58 -10.77 1.84 -2.02
C THR A 58 -11.63 2.84 -1.26
N GLU A 59 -12.93 2.63 -1.32
CA GLU A 59 -13.86 3.38 -0.48
C GLU A 59 -14.01 2.71 0.89
N ASP A 60 -13.50 1.50 1.05
CA ASP A 60 -13.74 0.72 2.26
C ASP A 60 -12.56 -0.23 2.55
N PHE A 61 -11.70 0.17 3.48
CA PHE A 61 -10.58 -0.66 3.93
C PHE A 61 -11.02 -1.87 4.75
N SER A 62 -12.29 -1.96 5.14
CA SER A 62 -12.77 -3.13 5.89
C SER A 62 -12.89 -4.38 5.03
N GLN A 63 -12.82 -4.23 3.70
CA GLN A 63 -12.83 -5.38 2.79
C GLN A 63 -11.51 -6.13 2.87
N PRO A 64 -11.55 -7.46 3.05
CA PRO A 64 -10.31 -8.24 3.21
C PRO A 64 -9.45 -8.22 1.95
N PHE A 65 -8.17 -7.95 2.10
CA PHE A 65 -7.23 -8.00 0.97
C PHE A 65 -7.05 -9.42 0.44
N GLY A 66 -7.29 -10.44 1.24
CA GLY A 66 -7.25 -11.83 0.79
C GLY A 66 -8.30 -12.16 -0.27
N GLN A 67 -9.35 -11.35 -0.38
CA GLN A 67 -10.38 -11.51 -1.40
C GLN A 67 -10.13 -10.62 -2.63
N HIS A 68 -9.02 -9.88 -2.64
CA HIS A 68 -8.65 -9.07 -3.78
C HIS A 68 -8.40 -9.97 -4.99
N ARG A 69 -8.82 -9.52 -6.19
CA ARG A 69 -8.63 -10.31 -7.42
C ARG A 69 -7.19 -10.72 -7.70
N LYS A 70 -6.23 -9.99 -7.15
CA LYS A 70 -4.81 -10.27 -7.33
C LYS A 70 -4.16 -10.91 -6.10
N ALA A 71 -4.93 -11.41 -5.16
CA ALA A 71 -4.40 -11.96 -3.91
C ALA A 71 -3.37 -13.07 -4.14
N ARG A 72 -3.59 -13.95 -5.12
CA ARG A 72 -2.63 -15.00 -5.45
C ARG A 72 -1.29 -14.42 -5.90
N GLU A 73 -1.35 -13.39 -6.71
CA GLU A 73 -0.15 -12.73 -7.22
C GLU A 73 0.62 -12.06 -6.09
N PHE A 74 -0.10 -11.40 -5.18
CA PHE A 74 0.52 -10.82 -3.99
C PHE A 74 1.26 -11.88 -3.18
N THR A 75 0.62 -13.01 -2.94
CA THR A 75 1.23 -14.12 -2.20
C THR A 75 2.48 -14.63 -2.88
N LYS A 76 2.43 -14.83 -4.19
CA LYS A 76 3.56 -15.27 -4.98
C LYS A 76 4.76 -14.32 -4.86
N GLN A 77 4.49 -13.03 -4.77
CA GLN A 77 5.54 -12.01 -4.69
C GLN A 77 6.02 -11.78 -3.25
N GLY A 78 5.50 -12.53 -2.29
CA GLY A 78 5.93 -12.43 -0.91
C GLY A 78 5.32 -11.28 -0.13
N ALA A 79 4.12 -10.85 -0.49
CA ALA A 79 3.43 -9.77 0.22
C ALA A 79 3.21 -10.14 1.69
N ASP A 80 3.55 -9.23 2.60
CA ASP A 80 3.38 -9.45 4.03
C ASP A 80 2.85 -8.22 4.77
N CYS A 81 2.67 -7.10 4.06
CA CYS A 81 2.19 -5.88 4.69
C CYS A 81 1.31 -5.07 3.75
N VAL A 82 0.56 -4.16 4.34
CA VAL A 82 -0.23 -3.18 3.63
C VAL A 82 0.02 -1.80 4.23
N CYS A 83 0.22 -0.83 3.37
CA CYS A 83 0.40 0.56 3.75
C CYS A 83 -0.89 1.30 3.43
N LEU A 84 -1.40 2.07 4.38
CA LEU A 84 -2.67 2.79 4.23
C LEU A 84 -2.51 4.28 4.43
N GLN A 85 -3.24 5.04 3.62
CA GLN A 85 -3.42 6.46 3.81
C GLN A 85 -4.90 6.77 3.64
N SER A 86 -5.53 7.31 4.68
CA SER A 86 -6.95 7.68 4.58
C SER A 86 -7.11 8.90 3.68
N ASP A 87 -8.14 8.88 2.86
CA ASP A 87 -8.45 9.97 1.94
C ASP A 87 -9.91 9.80 1.50
N ASP A 88 -10.76 10.72 1.88
CA ASP A 88 -12.19 10.62 1.60
C ASP A 88 -12.61 11.22 0.26
N SER A 89 -11.68 11.76 -0.50
CA SER A 89 -11.95 12.32 -1.83
C SER A 89 -11.59 11.31 -2.91
N GLU A 90 -12.57 10.89 -3.71
CA GLU A 90 -12.34 9.96 -4.82
C GLU A 90 -11.36 10.56 -5.83
N GLU A 91 -11.52 11.82 -6.15
CA GLU A 91 -10.61 12.50 -7.09
C GLU A 91 -9.18 12.48 -6.59
N SER A 92 -8.99 12.77 -5.29
CA SER A 92 -7.68 12.75 -4.66
C SER A 92 -7.08 11.33 -4.66
N ARG A 93 -7.90 10.32 -4.31
CA ARG A 93 -7.44 8.93 -4.32
C ARG A 93 -6.94 8.49 -5.69
N LEU A 94 -7.69 8.82 -6.73
CA LEU A 94 -7.32 8.47 -8.11
C LEU A 94 -6.04 9.16 -8.54
N ALA A 95 -5.89 10.43 -8.21
CA ALA A 95 -4.69 11.20 -8.54
C ALA A 95 -3.45 10.60 -7.85
N LYS A 96 -3.57 10.27 -6.57
CA LYS A 96 -2.48 9.66 -5.80
C LYS A 96 -2.11 8.29 -6.35
N GLU A 97 -3.11 7.48 -6.68
CA GLU A 97 -2.88 6.16 -7.24
C GLU A 97 -2.08 6.25 -8.54
N ARG A 98 -2.50 7.11 -9.46
CA ARG A 98 -1.80 7.29 -10.74
C ARG A 98 -0.36 7.73 -10.53
N ASP A 99 -0.16 8.71 -9.67
CA ASP A 99 1.17 9.25 -9.42
C ASP A 99 2.09 8.20 -8.80
N LEU A 100 1.58 7.43 -7.85
CA LEU A 100 2.36 6.38 -7.20
C LEU A 100 2.66 5.21 -8.14
N ILE A 101 1.68 4.78 -8.94
CA ILE A 101 1.91 3.72 -9.92
C ILE A 101 3.00 4.14 -10.91
N ALA A 102 2.91 5.37 -11.40
CA ALA A 102 3.88 5.88 -12.36
C ALA A 102 5.28 5.99 -11.78
N GLY A 103 5.39 6.37 -10.50
CA GLY A 103 6.68 6.53 -9.84
C GLY A 103 7.29 5.23 -9.35
N LEU A 104 6.48 4.35 -8.78
CA LEU A 104 6.96 3.11 -8.15
C LEU A 104 7.01 1.93 -9.10
N ARG A 105 6.20 1.91 -10.11
CA ARG A 105 6.06 0.80 -11.08
C ARG A 105 5.95 -0.55 -10.37
N PRO A 106 4.93 -0.76 -9.52
CA PRO A 106 4.85 -1.99 -8.75
C PRO A 106 4.64 -3.22 -9.64
N ALA A 107 5.19 -4.36 -9.23
CA ALA A 107 5.17 -5.57 -10.04
C ALA A 107 3.77 -6.07 -10.37
N CYS A 108 2.79 -5.83 -9.49
CA CYS A 108 1.43 -6.33 -9.66
C CYS A 108 0.46 -5.33 -10.27
N ASN A 109 0.88 -4.10 -10.53
CA ASN A 109 0.11 -3.13 -11.31
C ASN A 109 0.54 -3.24 -12.76
N ASP A 110 -0.28 -3.78 -13.55
CA ASP A 110 0.02 -3.93 -14.99
C ASP A 110 -0.87 -3.09 -15.87
#